data_e5da467bbd5f49f4d50149d67c066b0d
#
_entry.id   e5da467bbd5f49f4d50149d67c066b0d
#
_cell.length_a   1.000
_cell.length_b   1.000
_cell.length_c   1.000
_cell.angle_alpha   90.00
_cell.angle_beta   90.00
_cell.angle_gamma   90.00
#
_symmetry.space_group_name_H-M   'P 1'
#
loop_
_entity.id
_entity.type
_entity.pdbx_description
1 polymer ?
#
loop_
_entity_poly.entity_id
_entity_poly.type
_entity_poly.pdbx_seq_one_letter_code
_entity_poly.pdbx_strand_id
1 'polypeptide(L)'
;MPATTDRLSFRPATEADLPFLLELRRQTMTPHLLASGVRHTAQEEHERVLERFECAQIILLSGEPAGLLKVARDGSQWQLLQIQLATGRQGAGLGARLVQSVIDDARRAGASLRLRVLRANPARRLYERLGFCIAREEPHAYQMRLCDA
;
A
#
# COMPACT_ATOMS: atom_id res chain seq x y z
N MET A 1 -23.13 11.75 -18.13
CA MET A 1 -22.47 12.19 -16.94
C MET A 1 -21.00 11.89 -17.00
N PRO A 2 -20.20 12.89 -16.96
CA PRO A 2 -18.79 12.62 -16.93
C PRO A 2 -18.48 11.73 -15.73
N ALA A 3 -17.55 10.84 -15.91
CA ALA A 3 -17.05 10.08 -14.81
C ALA A 3 -16.53 11.07 -13.79
N THR A 4 -17.24 11.25 -12.71
CA THR A 4 -16.73 12.03 -11.61
C THR A 4 -15.57 11.27 -11.03
N THR A 5 -14.50 11.98 -10.74
CA THR A 5 -13.40 11.39 -10.00
C THR A 5 -13.95 10.95 -8.66
N ASP A 6 -13.85 9.67 -8.35
CA ASP A 6 -14.29 9.17 -7.05
C ASP A 6 -13.54 9.91 -5.96
N ARG A 7 -14.27 10.28 -4.92
CA ARG A 7 -13.69 11.00 -3.81
C ARG A 7 -12.86 10.04 -2.97
N LEU A 8 -11.58 10.36 -2.85
CA LEU A 8 -10.64 9.56 -2.07
C LEU A 8 -10.57 10.09 -0.65
N SER A 9 -10.76 9.21 0.32
CA SER A 9 -10.63 9.56 1.72
C SER A 9 -10.12 8.35 2.51
N PHE A 10 -9.80 8.56 3.79
CA PHE A 10 -9.21 7.55 4.64
C PHE A 10 -9.84 7.60 6.03
N ARG A 11 -9.93 6.45 6.68
CA ARG A 11 -10.29 6.37 8.10
C ARG A 11 -9.45 5.29 8.78
N PRO A 12 -9.20 5.41 10.11
CA PRO A 12 -8.48 4.35 10.80
C PRO A 12 -9.21 3.02 10.69
N ALA A 13 -8.44 1.95 10.52
CA ALA A 13 -9.01 0.61 10.51
C ALA A 13 -9.37 0.19 11.93
N THR A 14 -10.41 -0.61 12.07
CA THR A 14 -10.85 -1.17 13.34
C THR A 14 -11.01 -2.67 13.22
N GLU A 15 -11.26 -3.35 14.35
CA GLU A 15 -11.48 -4.80 14.34
C GLU A 15 -12.64 -5.19 13.43
N ALA A 16 -13.64 -4.34 13.28
CA ALA A 16 -14.77 -4.60 12.40
C ALA A 16 -14.34 -4.73 10.93
N ASP A 17 -13.18 -4.20 10.59
CA ASP A 17 -12.65 -4.26 9.21
C ASP A 17 -11.88 -5.54 8.92
N LEU A 18 -11.61 -6.39 9.91
CA LEU A 18 -10.78 -7.57 9.71
C LEU A 18 -11.30 -8.51 8.61
N PRO A 19 -12.59 -8.82 8.52
CA PRO A 19 -13.07 -9.65 7.42
C PRO A 19 -12.75 -9.06 6.04
N PHE A 20 -12.94 -7.76 5.88
CA PHE A 20 -12.62 -7.07 4.64
C PHE A 20 -11.12 -7.13 4.36
N LEU A 21 -10.29 -6.90 5.38
CA LEU A 21 -8.84 -6.87 5.22
C LEU A 21 -8.25 -8.24 4.90
N LEU A 22 -8.79 -9.29 5.51
CA LEU A 22 -8.35 -10.67 5.22
C LEU A 22 -8.68 -11.05 3.77
N GLU A 23 -9.88 -10.71 3.32
CA GLU A 23 -10.28 -10.99 1.93
C GLU A 23 -9.43 -10.16 0.96
N LEU A 24 -9.17 -8.91 1.28
CA LEU A 24 -8.34 -8.04 0.48
C LEU A 24 -6.93 -8.61 0.31
N ARG A 25 -6.35 -9.10 1.41
CA ARG A 25 -5.03 -9.72 1.39
C ARG A 25 -5.03 -10.98 0.54
N ARG A 26 -6.08 -11.80 0.65
CA ARG A 26 -6.21 -13.00 -0.16
C ARG A 26 -6.25 -12.66 -1.66
N GLN A 27 -6.92 -11.58 -2.01
CA GLN A 27 -7.04 -11.18 -3.43
C GLN A 27 -5.76 -10.55 -3.97
N THR A 28 -5.02 -9.80 -3.15
CA THR A 28 -3.96 -8.92 -3.65
C THR A 28 -2.55 -9.36 -3.28
N MET A 29 -2.34 -9.87 -2.08
CA MET A 29 -0.99 -10.23 -1.60
C MET A 29 -0.68 -11.70 -1.76
N THR A 30 -1.63 -12.57 -1.47
CA THR A 30 -1.37 -14.01 -1.52
C THR A 30 -0.87 -14.48 -2.88
N PRO A 31 -1.42 -14.03 -4.02
CA PRO A 31 -0.87 -14.42 -5.31
C PRO A 31 0.58 -14.00 -5.52
N HIS A 32 0.95 -12.80 -5.06
CA HIS A 32 2.33 -12.33 -5.19
C HIS A 32 3.29 -13.11 -4.30
N LEU A 33 2.84 -13.44 -3.09
CA LEU A 33 3.64 -14.25 -2.18
C LEU A 33 3.88 -15.64 -2.74
N LEU A 34 2.84 -16.27 -3.29
CA LEU A 34 2.97 -17.59 -3.91
C LEU A 34 3.90 -17.55 -5.12
N ALA A 35 3.80 -16.51 -5.94
CA ALA A 35 4.68 -16.33 -7.10
C ALA A 35 6.13 -16.15 -6.67
N SER A 36 6.37 -15.65 -5.46
CA SER A 36 7.70 -15.47 -4.90
C SER A 36 8.16 -16.69 -4.06
N GLY A 37 7.39 -17.76 -4.04
CA GLY A 37 7.74 -18.96 -3.31
C GLY A 37 7.38 -18.92 -1.82
N VAL A 38 6.53 -18.01 -1.41
CA VAL A 38 6.14 -17.83 -0.01
C VAL A 38 4.72 -18.35 0.20
N ARG A 39 4.52 -19.18 1.23
CA ARG A 39 3.19 -19.66 1.62
C ARG A 39 2.95 -19.32 3.08
N HIS A 40 1.74 -18.83 3.37
CA HIS A 40 1.34 -18.52 4.74
C HIS A 40 0.10 -19.34 5.10
N THR A 41 0.02 -19.79 6.37
CA THR A 41 -1.19 -20.39 6.92
C THR A 41 -2.23 -19.30 7.15
N ALA A 42 -3.48 -19.71 7.42
CA ALA A 42 -4.54 -18.75 7.76
C ALA A 42 -4.16 -17.93 8.99
N GLN A 43 -3.51 -18.56 9.97
CA GLN A 43 -3.04 -17.87 11.16
C GLN A 43 -1.98 -16.81 10.82
N GLU A 44 -1.03 -17.17 9.98
CA GLU A 44 0.00 -16.23 9.55
C GLU A 44 -0.58 -15.06 8.76
N GLU A 45 -1.57 -15.33 7.90
CA GLU A 45 -2.25 -14.26 7.16
C GLU A 45 -2.93 -13.28 8.13
N HIS A 46 -3.59 -13.82 9.16
CA HIS A 46 -4.24 -13.00 10.17
C HIS A 46 -3.22 -12.13 10.91
N GLU A 47 -2.10 -12.72 11.29
CA GLU A 47 -1.03 -12.00 11.97
C GLU A 47 -0.45 -10.89 11.10
N ARG A 48 -0.32 -11.13 9.79
CA ARG A 48 0.18 -10.11 8.86
C ARG A 48 -0.78 -8.93 8.76
N VAL A 49 -2.08 -9.19 8.76
CA VAL A 49 -3.06 -8.10 8.75
C VAL A 49 -2.92 -7.24 10.00
N LEU A 50 -2.67 -7.87 11.14
CA LEU A 50 -2.55 -7.15 12.41
C LEU A 50 -1.20 -6.44 12.59
N GLU A 51 -0.20 -6.77 11.78
CA GLU A 51 1.12 -6.16 11.88
C GLU A 51 1.02 -4.65 11.61
N ARG A 52 1.52 -3.84 12.54
CA ARG A 52 1.45 -2.39 12.48
C ARG A 52 0.02 -1.88 12.25
N PHE A 53 -0.95 -2.54 12.91
CA PHE A 53 -2.37 -2.20 12.74
C PHE A 53 -2.68 -0.76 13.17
N GLU A 54 -1.88 -0.20 14.07
CA GLU A 54 -2.01 1.21 14.46
C GLU A 54 -1.76 2.17 13.28
N CYS A 55 -1.09 1.70 12.23
CA CYS A 55 -0.84 2.49 11.02
C CYS A 55 -1.88 2.24 9.94
N ALA A 56 -2.82 1.31 10.17
CA ALA A 56 -3.75 0.88 9.13
C ALA A 56 -4.88 1.87 8.93
N GLN A 57 -5.11 2.24 7.69
CA GLN A 57 -6.25 3.08 7.29
C GLN A 57 -7.02 2.37 6.18
N ILE A 58 -8.34 2.44 6.27
CA ILE A 58 -9.19 1.98 5.17
C ILE A 58 -9.24 3.08 4.13
N ILE A 59 -8.96 2.70 2.89
CA ILE A 59 -9.12 3.59 1.74
C ILE A 59 -10.58 3.60 1.34
N LEU A 60 -11.17 4.78 1.29
CA LEU A 60 -12.57 4.95 0.91
C LEU A 60 -12.65 5.67 -0.43
N LEU A 61 -13.48 5.14 -1.32
CA LEU A 61 -13.84 5.81 -2.57
C LEU A 61 -15.31 6.16 -2.50
N SER A 62 -15.59 7.45 -2.47
CA SER A 62 -16.97 7.94 -2.34
C SER A 62 -17.68 7.26 -1.17
N GLY A 63 -16.99 7.09 -0.06
CA GLY A 63 -17.51 6.50 1.17
C GLY A 63 -17.50 4.98 1.23
N GLU A 64 -17.09 4.28 0.18
CA GLU A 64 -17.07 2.82 0.14
C GLU A 64 -15.67 2.28 0.38
N PRO A 65 -15.51 1.23 1.20
CA PRO A 65 -14.20 0.61 1.39
C PRO A 65 -13.64 0.09 0.07
N ALA A 66 -12.43 0.51 -0.27
CA ALA A 66 -11.79 0.14 -1.52
C ALA A 66 -10.42 -0.46 -1.33
N GLY A 67 -9.83 -0.36 -0.15
CA GLY A 67 -8.50 -0.90 0.07
C GLY A 67 -7.93 -0.56 1.43
N LEU A 68 -6.63 -0.84 1.56
CA LEU A 68 -5.87 -0.67 2.79
C LEU A 68 -4.62 0.15 2.52
N LEU A 69 -4.33 1.08 3.41
CA LEU A 69 -3.09 1.84 3.40
C LEU A 69 -2.45 1.76 4.78
N LYS A 70 -1.18 1.36 4.84
CA LYS A 70 -0.38 1.43 6.07
C LYS A 70 0.83 2.30 5.81
N VAL A 71 0.97 3.38 6.55
CA VAL A 71 2.12 4.27 6.49
C VAL A 71 2.62 4.47 7.91
N ALA A 72 3.90 4.18 8.13
CA ALA A 72 4.56 4.49 9.40
C ALA A 72 5.09 5.91 9.30
N ARG A 73 4.57 6.80 10.16
CA ARG A 73 4.95 8.20 10.18
C ARG A 73 5.82 8.47 11.39
N ASP A 74 7.05 7.96 11.35
CA ASP A 74 7.97 8.03 12.48
C ASP A 74 8.91 9.24 12.30
N GLY A 75 8.53 10.35 12.89
CA GLY A 75 9.35 11.57 12.82
C GLY A 75 9.58 12.02 11.39
N SER A 76 10.84 12.15 11.00
CA SER A 76 11.22 12.59 9.65
C SER A 76 11.47 11.43 8.70
N GLN A 77 11.24 10.19 9.15
CA GLN A 77 11.43 8.99 8.31
C GLN A 77 10.13 8.23 8.24
N TRP A 78 9.46 8.37 7.11
CA TRP A 78 8.19 7.70 6.86
C TRP A 78 8.43 6.45 6.01
N GLN A 79 7.57 5.46 6.20
CA GLN A 79 7.63 4.24 5.41
C GLN A 79 6.24 3.85 4.93
N LEU A 80 6.09 3.69 3.64
CA LEU A 80 4.88 3.11 3.07
C LEU A 80 4.98 1.61 3.27
N LEU A 81 4.21 1.10 4.22
CA LEU A 81 4.29 -0.30 4.63
C LEU A 81 3.46 -1.18 3.71
N GLN A 82 2.27 -0.72 3.34
CA GLN A 82 1.35 -1.54 2.59
C GLN A 82 0.33 -0.68 1.86
N ILE A 83 0.03 -1.04 0.63
CA ILE A 83 -1.05 -0.44 -0.14
C ILE A 83 -1.71 -1.57 -0.92
N GLN A 84 -3.00 -1.75 -0.73
CA GLN A 84 -3.78 -2.79 -1.39
C GLN A 84 -5.10 -2.20 -1.86
N LEU A 85 -5.48 -2.53 -3.09
CA LEU A 85 -6.75 -2.11 -3.64
C LEU A 85 -7.58 -3.34 -3.95
N ALA A 86 -8.85 -3.30 -3.59
CA ALA A 86 -9.76 -4.40 -3.85
C ALA A 86 -9.86 -4.66 -5.36
N THR A 87 -10.10 -5.92 -5.71
CA THR A 87 -10.36 -6.31 -7.08
C THR A 87 -11.54 -5.48 -7.60
N GLY A 88 -11.41 -4.95 -8.81
CA GLY A 88 -12.42 -4.06 -9.36
C GLY A 88 -12.19 -2.59 -9.05
N ARG A 89 -11.32 -2.28 -8.09
CA ARG A 89 -10.90 -0.91 -7.81
C ARG A 89 -9.52 -0.61 -8.36
N GLN A 90 -8.86 -1.62 -8.91
CA GLN A 90 -7.54 -1.48 -9.52
C GLN A 90 -7.67 -0.86 -10.91
N GLY A 91 -6.62 -0.24 -11.37
CA GLY A 91 -6.61 0.48 -12.64
C GLY A 91 -7.11 1.92 -12.45
N ALA A 92 -7.43 2.59 -13.55
CA ALA A 92 -7.94 3.97 -13.55
C ALA A 92 -7.04 4.97 -12.81
N GLY A 93 -5.77 4.64 -12.59
CA GLY A 93 -4.83 5.55 -11.94
C GLY A 93 -4.99 5.71 -10.44
N LEU A 94 -5.83 4.89 -9.81
CA LEU A 94 -6.08 5.03 -8.37
C LEU A 94 -4.83 4.75 -7.54
N GLY A 95 -4.05 3.73 -7.91
CA GLY A 95 -2.79 3.44 -7.22
C GLY A 95 -1.83 4.63 -7.26
N ALA A 96 -1.72 5.27 -8.42
CA ALA A 96 -0.88 6.45 -8.57
C ALA A 96 -1.38 7.60 -7.70
N ARG A 97 -2.69 7.83 -7.64
CA ARG A 97 -3.27 8.87 -6.79
C ARG A 97 -2.97 8.63 -5.31
N LEU A 98 -3.07 7.37 -4.89
CA LEU A 98 -2.81 6.99 -3.49
C LEU A 98 -1.35 7.23 -3.12
N VAL A 99 -0.43 6.73 -3.92
CA VAL A 99 1.00 6.89 -3.66
C VAL A 99 1.38 8.37 -3.71
N GLN A 100 0.84 9.12 -4.68
CA GLN A 100 1.11 10.55 -4.77
C GLN A 100 0.60 11.28 -3.54
N SER A 101 -0.55 10.88 -3.00
CA SER A 101 -1.09 11.46 -1.76
C SER A 101 -0.12 11.27 -0.59
N VAL A 102 0.47 10.08 -0.46
CA VAL A 102 1.45 9.80 0.59
C VAL A 102 2.73 10.62 0.37
N ILE A 103 3.19 10.72 -0.88
CA ILE A 103 4.35 11.53 -1.22
C ILE A 103 4.12 12.99 -0.82
N ASP A 104 2.97 13.53 -1.16
CA ASP A 104 2.64 14.92 -0.85
C ASP A 104 2.60 15.15 0.66
N ASP A 105 2.03 14.22 1.41
CA ASP A 105 1.98 14.32 2.87
C ASP A 105 3.39 14.28 3.46
N ALA A 106 4.24 13.37 2.98
CA ALA A 106 5.62 13.27 3.47
C ALA A 106 6.39 14.55 3.19
N ARG A 107 6.23 15.11 1.99
CA ARG A 107 6.89 16.37 1.63
C ARG A 107 6.43 17.53 2.51
N ARG A 108 5.13 17.62 2.78
CA ARG A 108 4.60 18.66 3.66
C ARG A 108 5.15 18.51 5.08
N ALA A 109 5.40 17.30 5.52
CA ALA A 109 5.94 17.02 6.84
C ALA A 109 7.47 17.14 6.89
N GLY A 110 8.12 17.35 5.75
CA GLY A 110 9.59 17.36 5.68
C GLY A 110 10.20 15.99 5.92
N ALA A 111 9.47 14.92 5.62
CA ALA A 111 9.90 13.56 5.90
C ALA A 111 10.41 12.85 4.64
N SER A 112 11.37 11.96 4.84
CA SER A 112 11.77 11.01 3.80
C SER A 112 10.72 9.91 3.71
N LEU A 113 10.65 9.25 2.55
CA LEU A 113 9.67 8.19 2.33
C LEU A 113 10.36 6.97 1.71
N ARG A 114 10.13 5.81 2.31
CA ARG A 114 10.68 4.54 1.85
C ARG A 114 9.57 3.50 1.69
N LEU A 115 9.84 2.48 0.90
CA LEU A 115 8.96 1.34 0.77
C LEU A 115 9.76 0.09 0.40
N ARG A 116 9.12 -1.07 0.55
CA ARG A 116 9.66 -2.34 0.12
C ARG A 116 8.63 -2.99 -0.80
N VAL A 117 9.08 -3.48 -1.95
CA VAL A 117 8.20 -4.10 -2.93
C VAL A 117 8.78 -5.44 -3.37
N LEU A 118 7.93 -6.47 -3.42
CA LEU A 118 8.35 -7.78 -3.89
C LEU A 118 8.71 -7.71 -5.38
N ARG A 119 9.75 -8.45 -5.79
CA ARG A 119 10.17 -8.46 -7.20
C ARG A 119 9.07 -8.91 -8.15
N ALA A 120 8.20 -9.83 -7.68
CA ALA A 120 7.08 -10.32 -8.48
C ALA A 120 5.92 -9.34 -8.59
N ASN A 121 5.95 -8.24 -7.84
CA ASN A 121 4.88 -7.25 -7.85
C ASN A 121 5.18 -6.19 -8.91
N PRO A 122 4.31 -6.04 -9.92
CA PRO A 122 4.54 -5.06 -11.00
C PRO A 122 4.46 -3.60 -10.53
N ALA A 123 4.02 -3.34 -9.30
CA ALA A 123 3.89 -1.99 -8.76
C ALA A 123 5.24 -1.25 -8.72
N ARG A 124 6.37 -1.95 -8.79
CA ARG A 124 7.68 -1.32 -8.84
C ARG A 124 7.76 -0.25 -9.93
N ARG A 125 7.19 -0.53 -11.10
CA ARG A 125 7.21 0.42 -12.22
C ARG A 125 6.44 1.69 -11.89
N LEU A 126 5.32 1.54 -11.20
CA LEU A 126 4.54 2.69 -10.74
C LEU A 126 5.36 3.54 -9.78
N TYR A 127 6.01 2.92 -8.82
CA TYR A 127 6.85 3.64 -7.86
C TYR A 127 7.99 4.38 -8.56
N GLU A 128 8.64 3.74 -9.52
CA GLU A 128 9.71 4.39 -10.28
C GLU A 128 9.20 5.62 -11.04
N ARG A 129 8.03 5.51 -11.65
CA ARG A 129 7.44 6.65 -12.36
C ARG A 129 7.12 7.81 -11.44
N LEU A 130 6.82 7.52 -10.17
CA LEU A 130 6.47 8.56 -9.20
C LEU A 130 7.69 9.13 -8.47
N GLY A 131 8.89 8.66 -8.81
CA GLY A 131 10.10 9.25 -8.28
C GLY A 131 10.86 8.42 -7.26
N PHE A 132 10.46 7.16 -7.06
CA PHE A 132 11.21 6.25 -6.19
C PHE A 132 12.38 5.63 -6.93
N CYS A 133 13.48 5.46 -6.23
CA CYS A 133 14.70 4.82 -6.75
C CYS A 133 14.98 3.58 -5.91
N ILE A 134 15.59 2.56 -6.52
CA ILE A 134 16.03 1.38 -5.79
C ILE A 134 17.21 1.77 -4.90
N ALA A 135 17.02 1.61 -3.59
CA ALA A 135 18.06 1.88 -2.61
C ALA A 135 18.85 0.61 -2.27
N ARG A 136 18.19 -0.55 -2.32
CA ARG A 136 18.82 -1.82 -1.98
C ARG A 136 18.06 -2.97 -2.63
N GLU A 137 18.79 -3.96 -3.10
CA GLU A 137 18.19 -5.17 -3.66
C GLU A 137 18.29 -6.30 -2.65
N GLU A 138 17.19 -7.04 -2.52
CA GLU A 138 17.09 -8.24 -1.70
C GLU A 138 16.78 -9.42 -2.61
N PRO A 139 16.94 -10.67 -2.13
CA PRO A 139 16.66 -11.83 -2.98
C PRO A 139 15.25 -11.84 -3.58
N HIS A 140 14.23 -11.36 -2.85
CA HIS A 140 12.85 -11.41 -3.29
C HIS A 140 12.17 -10.05 -3.36
N ALA A 141 12.89 -8.97 -3.08
CA ALA A 141 12.29 -7.64 -2.98
C ALA A 141 13.29 -6.54 -3.32
N TYR A 142 12.75 -5.34 -3.52
CA TYR A 142 13.55 -4.12 -3.60
C TYR A 142 13.17 -3.20 -2.46
N GLN A 143 14.16 -2.58 -1.83
CA GLN A 143 13.91 -1.45 -0.96
C GLN A 143 14.06 -0.20 -1.81
N MET A 144 13.06 0.66 -1.76
CA MET A 144 13.03 1.87 -2.58
C MET A 144 12.89 3.09 -1.68
N ARG A 145 13.41 4.21 -2.13
CA ARG A 145 13.24 5.49 -1.44
C ARG A 145 12.83 6.55 -2.44
N LEU A 146 12.09 7.54 -1.96
CA LEU A 146 11.73 8.67 -2.80
C LEU A 146 13.00 9.47 -3.08
N CYS A 147 13.35 9.56 -4.35
CA CYS A 147 14.51 10.34 -4.77
C CYS A 147 14.03 11.76 -5.04
N ASP A 148 14.43 12.68 -4.19
CA ASP A 148 14.11 14.07 -4.43
C ASP A 148 14.93 14.60 -5.60
N ALA A 149 14.23 15.28 -6.42
CA ALA A 149 14.88 16.05 -7.46
C ALA A 149 15.35 17.36 -6.87
#